data_537f289ca9bd5472ee6763521669d83f
#
_entry.id   537f289ca9bd5472ee6763521669d83f
#
_cell.length_a   1.000
_cell.length_b   1.000
_cell.length_c   1.000
_cell.angle_alpha   90.00
_cell.angle_beta   90.00
_cell.angle_gamma   90.00
#
_symmetry.space_group_name_H-M   'P 1'
#
loop_
_entity.id
_entity.type
_entity.pdbx_description
1 polymer ?
#
loop_
_entity_poly.entity_id
_entity_poly.type
_entity_poly.pdbx_seq_one_letter_code
_entity_poly.pdbx_strand_id
1 'polypeptide(L)'
;MRLRADFGRRAAVTPDQYEWVPSPAPGVERMMLDRVGEEVARATSVVRYAPDSRFPAHEHGGGEEILVLDGEFGDEHGVYPAGYYLRNPIGTRHSPQIGSGGATIFVKLHQFAADDAAQLAIDT
;
A
#
# COMPACT_ATOMS: atom_id res chain seq x y z
N MET A 1 14.12 -9.32 0.05
CA MET A 1 13.72 -9.34 1.46
C MET A 1 12.59 -10.33 1.67
N ARG A 2 12.65 -11.05 2.76
CA ARG A 2 11.56 -11.96 3.13
C ARG A 2 11.20 -11.69 4.59
N LEU A 3 10.01 -11.18 4.82
CA LEU A 3 9.49 -10.84 6.14
C LEU A 3 8.14 -11.51 6.31
N ARG A 4 8.01 -12.39 7.32
CA ARG A 4 6.79 -13.16 7.54
C ARG A 4 6.23 -13.73 6.23
N ALA A 5 7.11 -14.35 5.46
CA ALA A 5 6.89 -14.71 4.06
C ALA A 5 6.32 -16.12 3.86
N ASP A 6 6.14 -16.88 4.93
CA ASP A 6 5.45 -18.17 4.87
C ASP A 6 3.95 -17.94 5.13
N PHE A 7 3.20 -17.81 4.05
CA PHE A 7 1.76 -17.55 4.12
C PHE A 7 0.92 -18.76 4.56
N GLY A 8 1.56 -19.92 4.71
CA GLY A 8 0.93 -21.08 5.31
C GLY A 8 0.95 -21.07 6.84
N ARG A 9 1.59 -20.08 7.44
CA ARG A 9 1.71 -19.93 8.88
C ARG A 9 0.97 -18.70 9.36
N ARG A 10 0.33 -18.85 10.53
CA ARG A 10 -0.28 -17.69 11.19
C ARG A 10 0.82 -16.71 11.60
N ALA A 11 0.57 -15.42 11.40
CA ALA A 11 1.43 -14.34 11.88
C ALA A 11 0.62 -13.38 12.74
N ALA A 12 1.24 -12.88 13.79
CA ALA A 12 0.68 -11.85 14.65
C ALA A 12 1.78 -10.85 14.98
N VAL A 13 1.49 -9.56 14.82
CA VAL A 13 2.43 -8.48 15.12
C VAL A 13 1.76 -7.56 16.12
N THR A 14 2.39 -7.38 17.28
CA THR A 14 1.86 -6.55 18.35
C THR A 14 2.43 -5.12 18.25
N PRO A 15 1.76 -4.12 18.86
CA PRO A 15 2.23 -2.73 18.77
C PRO A 15 3.66 -2.50 19.25
N ASP A 16 4.14 -3.25 20.22
CA ASP A 16 5.52 -3.16 20.70
C ASP A 16 6.55 -3.71 19.73
N GLN A 17 6.11 -4.45 18.71
CA GLN A 17 6.97 -4.96 17.64
C GLN A 17 6.99 -4.04 16.42
N TYR A 18 6.19 -2.99 16.40
CA TYR A 18 6.10 -2.08 15.26
C TYR A 18 7.38 -1.29 15.09
N GLU A 19 7.88 -1.24 13.87
CA GLU A 19 9.09 -0.51 13.52
C GLU A 19 8.83 0.32 12.27
N TRP A 20 8.93 1.65 12.44
CA TRP A 20 8.84 2.58 11.33
C TRP A 20 10.21 2.75 10.69
N VAL A 21 10.31 2.48 9.39
CA VAL A 21 11.55 2.62 8.62
C VAL A 21 11.33 3.59 7.47
N PRO A 22 12.35 4.37 7.09
CA PRO A 22 12.23 5.25 5.94
C PRO A 22 11.98 4.45 4.67
N SER A 23 11.07 4.97 3.82
CA SER A 23 10.92 4.52 2.44
C SER A 23 12.02 5.18 1.58
N PRO A 24 12.33 4.64 0.39
CA PRO A 24 13.19 5.34 -0.55
C PRO A 24 12.69 6.75 -0.93
N ALA A 25 11.38 6.97 -0.90
CA ALA A 25 10.81 8.28 -1.18
C ALA A 25 10.91 9.22 0.03
N PRO A 26 11.36 10.48 -0.14
CA PRO A 26 11.42 11.43 0.96
C PRO A 26 10.02 11.69 1.57
N GLY A 27 9.98 11.83 2.90
CA GLY A 27 8.74 12.14 3.61
C GLY A 27 7.80 10.94 3.77
N VAL A 28 8.27 9.74 3.48
CA VAL A 28 7.48 8.51 3.62
C VAL A 28 8.18 7.57 4.57
N GLU A 29 7.42 7.08 5.55
CA GLU A 29 7.86 6.01 6.44
C GLU A 29 6.90 4.86 6.31
N ARG A 30 7.39 3.65 6.49
CA ARG A 30 6.56 2.46 6.42
C ARG A 30 6.86 1.48 7.55
N MET A 31 5.82 0.82 7.99
CA MET A 31 5.86 -0.29 8.92
C MET A 31 5.53 -1.53 8.11
N MET A 32 6.52 -2.36 7.83
CA MET A 32 6.35 -3.56 7.02
C MET A 32 5.78 -4.69 7.87
N LEU A 33 4.64 -5.25 7.46
CA LEU A 33 3.99 -6.34 8.16
C LEU A 33 4.32 -7.69 7.54
N ASP A 34 4.37 -7.77 6.22
CA ASP A 34 4.96 -8.88 5.49
C ASP A 34 5.56 -8.39 4.17
N ARG A 35 6.48 -9.16 3.60
CA ARG A 35 7.11 -8.82 2.33
C ARG A 35 7.80 -10.00 1.70
N VAL A 36 7.58 -10.16 0.40
CA VAL A 36 8.37 -11.05 -0.45
C VAL A 36 8.84 -10.21 -1.64
N GLY A 37 10.11 -9.86 -1.66
CA GLY A 37 10.73 -9.00 -2.66
C GLY A 37 11.38 -7.76 -2.06
N GLU A 38 11.92 -6.91 -2.93
CA GLU A 38 12.51 -5.63 -2.53
C GLU A 38 11.48 -4.49 -2.73
N GLU A 39 11.70 -3.57 -3.65
CA GLU A 39 10.70 -2.52 -3.90
C GLU A 39 9.54 -3.01 -4.77
N VAL A 40 9.80 -3.90 -5.72
CA VAL A 40 8.75 -4.66 -6.39
C VAL A 40 8.50 -5.91 -5.54
N ALA A 41 7.39 -5.94 -4.85
CA ALA A 41 7.16 -6.95 -3.82
C ALA A 41 5.67 -7.26 -3.67
N ARG A 42 5.40 -8.49 -3.21
CA ARG A 42 4.14 -8.80 -2.55
C ARG A 42 4.30 -8.36 -1.10
N ALA A 43 3.54 -7.37 -0.66
CA ALA A 43 3.78 -6.75 0.63
C ALA A 43 2.51 -6.21 1.26
N THR A 44 2.49 -6.27 2.59
CA THR A 44 1.49 -5.62 3.43
C THR A 44 2.22 -4.65 4.35
N SER A 45 1.80 -3.39 4.35
CA SER A 45 2.46 -2.35 5.14
C SER A 45 1.45 -1.33 5.65
N VAL A 46 1.82 -0.64 6.71
CA VAL A 46 1.24 0.66 7.06
C VAL A 46 2.21 1.71 6.59
N VAL A 47 1.73 2.70 5.85
CA VAL A 47 2.57 3.75 5.26
C VAL A 47 2.11 5.10 5.79
N ARG A 48 3.05 5.91 6.21
CA ARG A 48 2.81 7.24 6.76
C ARG A 48 3.49 8.29 5.87
N TYR A 49 2.70 9.23 5.37
CA TYR A 49 3.13 10.30 4.47
C TYR A 49 3.18 11.63 5.19
N ALA A 50 4.24 12.39 4.96
CA ALA A 50 4.35 13.76 5.44
C ALA A 50 3.28 14.67 4.82
N PRO A 51 2.84 15.73 5.54
CA PRO A 51 1.90 16.69 4.97
C PRO A 51 2.38 17.30 3.66
N ASP A 52 1.44 17.54 2.75
CA ASP A 52 1.65 18.20 1.46
C ASP A 52 2.65 17.51 0.54
N SER A 53 2.97 16.23 0.78
CA SER A 53 3.88 15.48 -0.07
C SER A 53 3.20 15.07 -1.38
N ARG A 54 4.00 14.98 -2.44
CA ARG A 54 3.57 14.60 -3.78
C ARG A 54 4.56 13.64 -4.39
N PHE A 55 4.06 12.73 -5.19
CA PHE A 55 4.89 11.68 -5.78
C PHE A 55 4.61 11.57 -7.28
N PRO A 56 5.64 11.22 -8.09
CA PRO A 56 5.42 11.00 -9.51
C PRO A 56 4.49 9.79 -9.73
N ALA A 57 3.87 9.75 -10.89
CA ALA A 57 3.03 8.62 -11.26
C ALA A 57 3.83 7.34 -11.24
N HIS A 58 3.28 6.30 -10.65
CA HIS A 58 3.89 4.98 -10.61
C HIS A 58 2.84 3.90 -10.85
N GLU A 59 3.31 2.73 -11.23
CA GLU A 59 2.48 1.59 -11.57
C GLU A 59 2.74 0.44 -10.59
N HIS A 60 1.66 -0.21 -10.17
CA HIS A 60 1.75 -1.43 -9.35
C HIS A 60 1.40 -2.63 -10.23
N GLY A 61 2.40 -3.41 -10.60
CA GLY A 61 2.26 -4.51 -11.55
C GLY A 61 1.28 -5.59 -11.13
N GLY A 62 1.11 -5.81 -9.82
CA GLY A 62 0.16 -6.78 -9.26
C GLY A 62 -1.11 -6.15 -8.71
N GLY A 63 -1.27 -4.85 -8.84
CA GLY A 63 -2.36 -4.11 -8.23
C GLY A 63 -2.10 -3.78 -6.78
N GLU A 64 -3.00 -3.01 -6.18
CA GLU A 64 -2.92 -2.67 -4.75
C GLU A 64 -4.30 -2.46 -4.15
N GLU A 65 -4.38 -2.65 -2.84
CA GLU A 65 -5.53 -2.29 -2.02
C GLU A 65 -5.07 -1.34 -0.92
N ILE A 66 -5.86 -0.28 -0.69
CA ILE A 66 -5.55 0.75 0.29
C ILE A 66 -6.76 0.97 1.20
N LEU A 67 -6.52 1.00 2.50
CA LEU A 67 -7.47 1.52 3.47
C LEU A 67 -6.86 2.76 4.12
N VAL A 68 -7.52 3.91 3.99
CA VAL A 68 -7.05 5.15 4.59
C VAL A 68 -7.39 5.14 6.08
N LEU A 69 -6.37 5.21 6.93
CA LEU A 69 -6.50 5.11 8.38
C LEU A 69 -6.58 6.48 9.05
N ASP A 70 -5.86 7.47 8.51
CA ASP A 70 -5.78 8.80 9.09
C ASP A 70 -5.41 9.82 8.01
N GLY A 71 -5.85 11.07 8.17
CA GLY A 71 -5.56 12.14 7.25
C GLY A 71 -6.30 12.03 5.93
N GLU A 72 -5.69 12.56 4.88
CA GLU A 72 -6.27 12.55 3.53
C GLU A 72 -5.25 12.06 2.51
N PHE A 73 -5.56 10.94 1.87
CA PHE A 73 -4.80 10.40 0.76
C PHE A 73 -5.49 10.81 -0.53
N GLY A 74 -4.75 11.37 -1.47
CA GLY A 74 -5.30 11.78 -2.75
C GLY A 74 -4.48 11.29 -3.93
N ASP A 75 -5.07 11.34 -5.09
CA ASP A 75 -4.44 11.13 -6.38
C ASP A 75 -5.19 11.94 -7.44
N GLU A 76 -4.91 11.73 -8.73
CA GLU A 76 -5.57 12.43 -9.82
C GLU A 76 -7.07 12.16 -9.92
N HIS A 77 -7.56 11.11 -9.27
CA HIS A 77 -8.99 10.75 -9.30
C HIS A 77 -9.80 11.39 -8.17
N GLY A 78 -9.16 11.81 -7.10
CA GLY A 78 -9.87 12.43 -5.99
C GLY A 78 -9.08 12.48 -4.70
N VAL A 79 -9.78 12.86 -3.63
CA VAL A 79 -9.24 12.95 -2.27
C VAL A 79 -10.05 12.01 -1.39
N TYR A 80 -9.34 11.22 -0.59
CA TYR A 80 -9.92 10.12 0.18
C TYR A 80 -9.57 10.29 1.66
N PRO A 81 -10.53 10.77 2.49
CA PRO A 81 -10.31 10.85 3.94
C PRO A 81 -10.27 9.47 4.61
N ALA A 82 -9.93 9.46 5.90
CA ALA A 82 -9.93 8.25 6.71
C ALA A 82 -11.23 7.46 6.57
N GLY A 83 -11.12 6.16 6.48
CA GLY A 83 -12.23 5.23 6.32
C GLY A 83 -12.50 4.82 4.87
N TYR A 84 -11.89 5.47 3.90
CA TYR A 84 -12.05 5.10 2.49
C TYR A 84 -11.20 3.89 2.13
N TYR A 85 -11.77 3.00 1.34
CA TYR A 85 -11.09 1.87 0.73
C TYR A 85 -10.94 2.11 -0.76
N LEU A 86 -9.74 1.83 -1.28
CA LEU A 86 -9.43 1.96 -2.70
C LEU A 86 -8.84 0.65 -3.22
N ARG A 87 -9.19 0.29 -4.44
CA ARG A 87 -8.54 -0.79 -5.17
C ARG A 87 -8.03 -0.24 -6.50
N ASN A 88 -6.74 -0.40 -6.72
CA ASN A 88 -6.11 -0.06 -7.99
C ASN A 88 -5.72 -1.36 -8.68
N PRO A 89 -6.42 -1.76 -9.78
CA PRO A 89 -6.16 -3.02 -10.45
C PRO A 89 -4.75 -3.13 -11.03
N ILE A 90 -4.39 -4.36 -11.42
CA ILE A 90 -3.12 -4.66 -12.10
C ILE A 90 -2.93 -3.71 -13.29
N GLY A 91 -1.74 -3.13 -13.40
CA GLY A 91 -1.34 -2.27 -14.51
C GLY A 91 -1.84 -0.84 -14.42
N THR A 92 -2.58 -0.47 -13.39
CA THR A 92 -3.00 0.92 -13.22
C THR A 92 -1.88 1.79 -12.69
N ARG A 93 -1.93 3.08 -13.03
CA ARG A 93 -0.95 4.08 -12.58
C ARG A 93 -1.68 5.16 -11.81
N HIS A 94 -1.02 5.68 -10.79
CA HIS A 94 -1.53 6.83 -10.06
C HIS A 94 -0.40 7.72 -9.53
N SER A 95 -0.76 8.96 -9.22
CA SER A 95 0.18 9.97 -8.72
C SER A 95 -0.32 10.45 -7.37
N PRO A 96 0.18 9.88 -6.27
CA PRO A 96 -0.30 10.27 -4.94
C PRO A 96 -0.03 11.73 -4.61
N GLN A 97 -1.01 12.39 -3.99
CA GLN A 97 -0.93 13.75 -3.50
C GLN A 97 -1.55 13.77 -2.11
N ILE A 98 -0.77 14.21 -1.12
CA ILE A 98 -1.16 14.11 0.27
C ILE A 98 -1.66 15.46 0.78
N GLY A 99 -2.73 15.43 1.55
CA GLY A 99 -3.30 16.64 2.14
C GLY A 99 -2.42 17.30 3.19
N SER A 100 -2.83 18.48 3.66
CA SER A 100 -2.07 19.30 4.61
C SER A 100 -1.89 18.66 5.99
N GLY A 101 -2.69 17.67 6.33
CA GLY A 101 -2.60 16.90 7.58
C GLY A 101 -1.77 15.63 7.46
N GLY A 102 -1.18 15.35 6.29
CA GLY A 102 -0.55 14.06 6.04
C GLY A 102 -1.56 12.94 5.80
N ALA A 103 -1.07 11.72 5.71
CA ALA A 103 -1.93 10.55 5.61
C ALA A 103 -1.24 9.31 6.14
N THR A 104 -2.04 8.41 6.70
CA THR A 104 -1.60 7.06 7.07
C THR A 104 -2.53 6.06 6.40
N ILE A 105 -1.95 5.09 5.71
CA ILE A 105 -2.71 4.08 4.99
C ILE A 105 -2.25 2.68 5.37
N PHE A 106 -3.18 1.72 5.30
CA PHE A 106 -2.87 0.30 5.25
C PHE A 106 -2.88 -0.09 3.77
N VAL A 107 -1.82 -0.72 3.29
CA VAL A 107 -1.69 -1.06 1.87
C VAL A 107 -1.23 -2.49 1.67
N LYS A 108 -1.83 -3.15 0.68
CA LYS A 108 -1.40 -4.46 0.19
C LYS A 108 -1.01 -4.31 -1.27
N LEU A 109 0.24 -4.63 -1.57
CA LEU A 109 0.82 -4.52 -2.92
C LEU A 109 0.93 -5.89 -3.57
N HIS A 110 0.72 -5.93 -4.89
CA HIS A 110 0.82 -7.16 -5.70
C HIS A 110 -0.06 -8.27 -5.13
N GLN A 111 -1.28 -7.87 -4.74
CA GLN A 111 -2.25 -8.73 -4.05
C GLN A 111 -2.69 -9.90 -4.92
N PHE A 112 -2.76 -9.69 -6.23
CA PHE A 112 -3.26 -10.67 -7.17
C PHE A 112 -2.18 -11.10 -8.14
N ALA A 113 -2.05 -12.43 -8.36
CA ALA A 113 -1.38 -12.93 -9.55
C ALA A 113 -2.28 -12.65 -10.77
N ALA A 114 -1.69 -12.58 -11.97
CA ALA A 114 -2.44 -12.29 -13.18
C ALA A 114 -3.58 -13.27 -13.42
N ASP A 115 -3.35 -14.57 -13.13
CA ASP A 115 -4.37 -15.61 -13.30
C ASP A 115 -5.54 -15.44 -12.31
N ASP A 116 -5.24 -15.05 -11.08
CA ASP A 116 -6.26 -14.80 -10.05
C ASP A 116 -7.13 -13.60 -10.42
N ALA A 117 -6.52 -12.54 -10.92
CA ALA A 117 -7.24 -11.36 -11.37
C ALA A 117 -8.15 -11.67 -12.57
N ALA A 118 -7.67 -12.46 -13.51
CA ALA A 118 -8.45 -12.91 -14.66
C ALA A 118 -9.66 -13.73 -14.21
N GLN A 119 -9.48 -14.64 -13.25
CA GLN A 119 -10.56 -15.46 -12.71
C GLN A 119 -11.61 -14.62 -12.01
N LEU A 120 -11.19 -13.64 -11.21
CA LEU A 120 -12.12 -12.72 -10.54
C LEU A 120 -12.95 -11.92 -11.54
N ALA A 121 -12.35 -11.50 -12.64
CA ALA A 121 -13.06 -10.79 -13.70
C ALA A 121 -14.11 -11.66 -14.41
N ILE A 122 -13.85 -12.96 -14.55
CA ILE A 122 -14.81 -13.92 -15.13
C ILE A 122 -15.98 -14.15 -14.16
N ASP A 123 -15.71 -14.22 -12.86
CA ASP A 123 -16.72 -14.55 -11.85
C ASP A 123 -17.64 -13.37 -11.50
N THR A 124 -17.29 -12.18 -11.93
CA THR A 124 -18.09 -10.98 -11.71
C THR A 124 -18.87 -10.58 -12.95
#